data_986010abc02c89e68b7a918daf0cf0fd
#
_entry.id   986010abc02c89e68b7a918daf0cf0fd
#
_cell.length_a   1.000
_cell.length_b   1.000
_cell.length_c   1.000
_cell.angle_alpha   90.00
_cell.angle_beta   90.00
_cell.angle_gamma   90.00
#
_symmetry.space_group_name_H-M   'P 1'
#
loop_
_entity.id
_entity.type
_entity.pdbx_description
1 polymer ?
#
loop_
_entity_poly.entity_id
_entity_poly.type
_entity_poly.pdbx_seq_one_letter_code
_entity_poly.pdbx_strand_id
1 'polypeptide(L)'
;GIDFDKNAIEKNLTLFLYPDDSDRAGQLLRIYQQYFMVSNAAQLILDECTARGCNLHDLPEYAVIQINDTHPSMIIPELIRILTQRGISFDEAVGIVSHTCAYTNHTILAEALETWPAAYLEKAVPQLVPIIRELDRRVRERFADESVYIIDSDERVHMAHMDIHYGFSVNGVAYLHTEILKNKELNNFYKIYPDKFNNK
;
A
#
# COMPACT_ATOMS: atom_id res chain seq x y z
N GLY A 1 1.49 -23.40 21.43
CA GLY A 1 0.80 -22.36 20.66
C GLY A 1 -0.67 -22.33 21.03
N ILE A 2 -1.28 -21.18 20.98
CA ILE A 2 -2.73 -21.06 21.19
C ILE A 2 -3.38 -21.56 19.90
N ASP A 3 -4.13 -22.63 19.99
CA ASP A 3 -4.93 -23.14 18.88
C ASP A 3 -6.18 -22.26 18.73
N PHE A 4 -6.35 -21.63 17.56
CA PHE A 4 -7.52 -20.80 17.25
C PHE A 4 -7.99 -21.03 15.82
N ASP A 5 -9.29 -20.92 15.60
CA ASP A 5 -9.88 -21.08 14.28
C ASP A 5 -9.61 -19.85 13.41
N LYS A 6 -8.63 -19.96 12.52
CA LYS A 6 -8.24 -18.91 11.57
C LYS A 6 -9.38 -18.46 10.62
N ASN A 7 -10.40 -19.28 10.46
CA ASN A 7 -11.58 -18.96 9.64
C ASN A 7 -12.60 -18.10 10.38
N ALA A 8 -12.52 -18.00 11.69
CA ALA A 8 -13.37 -17.13 12.50
C ALA A 8 -12.87 -15.67 12.46
N ILE A 9 -12.96 -15.04 11.27
CA ILE A 9 -12.37 -13.72 10.98
C ILE A 9 -12.78 -12.67 12.02
N GLU A 10 -14.07 -12.53 12.32
CA GLU A 10 -14.58 -11.52 13.25
C GLU A 10 -13.96 -11.62 14.64
N LYS A 11 -13.70 -12.84 15.11
CA LYS A 11 -13.09 -13.08 16.42
C LYS A 11 -11.59 -12.79 16.44
N ASN A 12 -10.93 -12.96 15.30
CA ASN A 12 -9.47 -12.96 15.20
C ASN A 12 -8.88 -11.65 14.67
N LEU A 13 -9.72 -10.70 14.19
CA LEU A 13 -9.24 -9.44 13.62
C LEU A 13 -8.28 -8.67 14.54
N THR A 14 -8.53 -8.68 15.84
CA THR A 14 -7.73 -7.93 16.83
C THR A 14 -7.05 -8.81 17.86
N LEU A 15 -7.20 -10.14 17.76
CA LEU A 15 -6.70 -11.05 18.79
C LEU A 15 -5.19 -11.23 18.75
N PHE A 16 -4.62 -11.31 17.54
CA PHE A 16 -3.18 -11.45 17.31
C PHE A 16 -2.71 -10.48 16.23
N LEU A 17 -1.59 -9.81 16.47
CA LEU A 17 -1.02 -8.85 15.51
C LEU A 17 -0.43 -9.54 14.28
N TYR A 18 0.24 -10.69 14.48
CA TYR A 18 0.83 -11.50 13.42
C TYR A 18 0.34 -12.93 13.53
N PRO A 19 -0.78 -13.31 12.86
CA PRO A 19 -1.22 -14.69 12.83
C PRO A 19 -0.22 -15.56 12.07
N ASP A 20 -0.21 -16.86 12.36
CA ASP A 20 0.47 -17.83 11.52
C ASP A 20 -0.13 -17.79 10.10
N ASP A 21 0.69 -17.43 9.12
CA ASP A 21 0.34 -17.29 7.70
C ASP A 21 0.99 -18.37 6.81
N SER A 22 1.33 -19.50 7.41
CA SER A 22 1.88 -20.65 6.70
C SER A 22 0.85 -21.32 5.75
N ASP A 23 -0.43 -21.08 5.98
CA ASP A 23 -1.51 -21.59 5.16
C ASP A 23 -2.41 -20.48 4.58
N ARG A 24 -3.31 -20.87 3.67
CA ARG A 24 -4.23 -19.93 3.02
C ARG A 24 -5.13 -19.19 4.01
N ALA A 25 -5.61 -19.87 5.03
CA ALA A 25 -6.52 -19.27 6.01
C ALA A 25 -5.81 -18.18 6.83
N GLY A 26 -4.58 -18.44 7.26
CA GLY A 26 -3.74 -17.46 7.95
C GLY A 26 -3.35 -16.29 7.06
N GLN A 27 -3.05 -16.53 5.79
CA GLN A 27 -2.75 -15.46 4.83
C GLN A 27 -3.98 -14.56 4.59
N LEU A 28 -5.18 -15.13 4.43
CA LEU A 28 -6.41 -14.36 4.32
C LEU A 28 -6.70 -13.57 5.59
N LEU A 29 -6.52 -14.17 6.77
CA LEU A 29 -6.70 -13.47 8.04
C LEU A 29 -5.75 -12.26 8.14
N ARG A 30 -4.50 -12.42 7.73
CA ARG A 30 -3.53 -11.32 7.69
C ARG A 30 -3.98 -10.17 6.78
N ILE A 31 -4.50 -10.47 5.59
CA ILE A 31 -5.04 -9.44 4.69
C ILE A 31 -6.23 -8.71 5.35
N TYR A 32 -7.15 -9.44 5.96
CA TYR A 32 -8.29 -8.84 6.69
C TYR A 32 -7.82 -7.93 7.83
N GLN A 33 -6.82 -8.34 8.60
CA GLN A 33 -6.27 -7.52 9.69
C GLN A 33 -5.62 -6.24 9.16
N GLN A 34 -4.80 -6.34 8.12
CA GLN A 34 -4.18 -5.18 7.47
C GLN A 34 -5.25 -4.22 6.96
N TYR A 35 -6.27 -4.73 6.26
CA TYR A 35 -7.34 -3.90 5.73
C TYR A 35 -8.18 -3.26 6.84
N PHE A 36 -8.52 -4.00 7.89
CA PHE A 36 -9.26 -3.46 9.02
C PHE A 36 -8.56 -2.25 9.64
N MET A 37 -7.26 -2.35 9.89
CA MET A 37 -6.48 -1.24 10.44
C MET A 37 -6.37 -0.06 9.47
N VAL A 38 -6.09 -0.34 8.21
CA VAL A 38 -5.92 0.67 7.15
C VAL A 38 -7.23 1.43 6.89
N SER A 39 -8.35 0.73 6.78
CA SER A 39 -9.65 1.35 6.51
C SER A 39 -10.09 2.25 7.65
N ASN A 40 -9.93 1.81 8.90
CA ASN A 40 -10.23 2.64 10.07
C ASN A 40 -9.32 3.88 10.12
N ALA A 41 -8.02 3.71 9.88
CA ALA A 41 -7.07 4.83 9.87
C ALA A 41 -7.40 5.84 8.77
N ALA A 42 -7.70 5.37 7.56
CA ALA A 42 -8.06 6.24 6.43
C ALA A 42 -9.29 7.08 6.75
N GLN A 43 -10.35 6.45 7.26
CA GLN A 43 -11.58 7.15 7.63
C GLN A 43 -11.33 8.18 8.73
N LEU A 44 -10.60 7.80 9.78
CA LEU A 44 -10.28 8.70 10.89
C LEU A 44 -9.48 9.92 10.42
N ILE A 45 -8.46 9.72 9.59
CA ILE A 45 -7.64 10.83 9.05
C ILE A 45 -8.51 11.79 8.26
N LEU A 46 -9.35 11.30 7.36
CA LEU A 46 -10.21 12.14 6.53
C LEU A 46 -11.27 12.86 7.37
N ASP A 47 -11.85 12.21 8.36
CA ASP A 47 -12.84 12.80 9.25
C ASP A 47 -12.22 13.89 10.13
N GLU A 48 -11.03 13.65 10.70
CA GLU A 48 -10.32 14.65 11.48
C GLU A 48 -9.89 15.87 10.63
N CYS A 49 -9.38 15.64 9.42
CA CYS A 49 -9.03 16.70 8.50
C CYS A 49 -10.26 17.55 8.16
N THR A 50 -11.38 16.92 7.84
CA THR A 50 -12.64 17.60 7.54
C THR A 50 -13.15 18.39 8.74
N ALA A 51 -13.12 17.81 9.94
CA ALA A 51 -13.53 18.48 11.17
C ALA A 51 -12.68 19.71 11.51
N ARG A 52 -11.42 19.74 11.06
CA ARG A 52 -10.51 20.89 11.18
C ARG A 52 -10.65 21.91 10.04
N GLY A 53 -11.61 21.71 9.14
CA GLY A 53 -11.88 22.62 8.03
C GLY A 53 -11.05 22.36 6.77
N CYS A 54 -10.36 21.22 6.67
CA CYS A 54 -9.66 20.84 5.46
C CYS A 54 -10.65 20.55 4.33
N ASN A 55 -10.41 21.15 3.17
CA ASN A 55 -11.01 20.69 1.94
C ASN A 55 -10.21 19.47 1.45
N LEU A 56 -10.86 18.31 1.25
CA LEU A 56 -10.18 17.08 0.86
C LEU A 56 -9.47 17.15 -0.50
N HIS A 57 -9.85 18.09 -1.37
CA HIS A 57 -9.10 18.41 -2.59
C HIS A 57 -7.67 18.90 -2.30
N ASP A 58 -7.46 19.49 -1.13
CA ASP A 58 -6.18 20.05 -0.67
C ASP A 58 -5.52 19.15 0.40
N LEU A 59 -5.93 17.89 0.53
CA LEU A 59 -5.44 16.98 1.57
C LEU A 59 -3.92 16.96 1.73
N PRO A 60 -3.10 17.00 0.65
CA PRO A 60 -1.63 17.02 0.78
C PRO A 60 -1.06 18.22 1.56
N GLU A 61 -1.80 19.31 1.65
CA GLU A 61 -1.41 20.50 2.43
C GLU A 61 -1.62 20.31 3.95
N TYR A 62 -2.44 19.32 4.34
CA TYR A 62 -2.87 19.14 5.73
C TYR A 62 -2.39 17.82 6.35
N ALA A 63 -2.08 16.81 5.53
CA ALA A 63 -1.76 15.48 6.02
C ALA A 63 -0.63 14.84 5.22
N VAL A 64 0.24 14.13 5.94
CA VAL A 64 1.19 13.18 5.39
C VAL A 64 0.92 11.82 6.01
N ILE A 65 0.82 10.79 5.18
CA ILE A 65 0.62 9.42 5.62
C ILE A 65 1.90 8.65 5.36
N GLN A 66 2.58 8.24 6.43
CA GLN A 66 3.79 7.42 6.34
C GLN A 66 3.40 5.95 6.30
N ILE A 67 3.65 5.31 5.18
CA ILE A 67 3.52 3.86 5.01
C ILE A 67 4.77 3.21 5.59
N ASN A 68 4.64 2.63 6.78
CA ASN A 68 5.74 2.04 7.52
C ASN A 68 5.85 0.55 7.17
N ASP A 69 6.76 0.22 6.27
CA ASP A 69 6.82 -1.05 5.54
C ASP A 69 5.58 -1.27 4.64
N THR A 70 5.37 -2.49 4.14
CA THR A 70 4.28 -2.81 3.20
C THR A 70 2.97 -3.23 3.86
N HIS A 71 2.96 -3.42 5.18
CA HIS A 71 1.78 -3.86 5.91
C HIS A 71 0.57 -2.92 5.75
N PRO A 72 0.74 -1.58 5.73
CA PRO A 72 -0.36 -0.65 5.48
C PRO A 72 -0.49 -0.18 4.03
N SER A 73 0.13 -0.84 3.05
CA SER A 73 0.11 -0.42 1.64
C SER A 73 -1.30 -0.28 1.06
N MET A 74 -2.28 -1.02 1.56
CA MET A 74 -3.67 -0.89 1.13
C MET A 74 -4.28 0.49 1.41
N ILE A 75 -3.59 1.36 2.16
CA ILE A 75 -4.03 2.75 2.35
C ILE A 75 -4.15 3.49 1.02
N ILE A 76 -3.32 3.17 0.03
CA ILE A 76 -3.35 3.81 -1.28
C ILE A 76 -4.68 3.55 -1.99
N PRO A 77 -5.07 2.31 -2.31
CA PRO A 77 -6.36 2.07 -2.95
C PRO A 77 -7.56 2.38 -2.04
N GLU A 78 -7.42 2.25 -0.72
CA GLU A 78 -8.52 2.57 0.22
C GLU A 78 -8.81 4.08 0.27
N LEU A 79 -7.79 4.93 0.32
CA LEU A 79 -7.98 6.38 0.24
C LEU A 79 -8.61 6.79 -1.09
N ILE A 80 -8.14 6.23 -2.21
CA ILE A 80 -8.75 6.50 -3.52
C ILE A 80 -10.23 6.12 -3.49
N ARG A 81 -10.58 4.96 -2.96
CA ARG A 81 -11.95 4.50 -2.83
C ARG A 81 -12.81 5.47 -2.01
N ILE A 82 -12.34 5.88 -0.84
CA ILE A 82 -13.09 6.76 0.05
C ILE A 82 -13.24 8.17 -0.56
N LEU A 83 -12.16 8.71 -1.12
CA LEU A 83 -12.19 10.02 -1.77
C LEU A 83 -13.17 10.04 -2.94
N THR A 84 -13.22 8.99 -3.75
CA THR A 84 -14.19 8.88 -4.85
C THR A 84 -15.62 8.75 -4.33
N GLN A 85 -15.85 8.03 -3.24
CA GLN A 85 -17.17 7.98 -2.59
C GLN A 85 -17.61 9.34 -2.05
N ARG A 86 -16.67 10.20 -1.67
CA ARG A 86 -16.93 11.58 -1.22
C ARG A 86 -17.03 12.59 -2.36
N GLY A 87 -17.08 12.14 -3.61
CA GLY A 87 -17.35 12.95 -4.78
C GLY A 87 -16.14 13.52 -5.50
N ILE A 88 -14.92 13.12 -5.14
CA ILE A 88 -13.69 13.47 -5.86
C ILE A 88 -13.51 12.53 -7.05
N SER A 89 -13.13 13.04 -8.21
CA SER A 89 -12.89 12.20 -9.37
C SER A 89 -11.73 11.20 -9.13
N PHE A 90 -11.77 10.07 -9.81
CA PHE A 90 -10.72 9.06 -9.67
C PHE A 90 -9.32 9.62 -9.96
N ASP A 91 -9.18 10.37 -11.05
CA ASP A 91 -7.91 10.96 -11.46
C ASP A 91 -7.37 11.93 -10.40
N GLU A 92 -8.22 12.76 -9.86
CA GLU A 92 -7.85 13.70 -8.79
C GLU A 92 -7.52 12.94 -7.50
N ALA A 93 -8.29 11.93 -7.13
CA ALA A 93 -8.02 11.09 -5.96
C ALA A 93 -6.64 10.40 -6.05
N VAL A 94 -6.28 9.88 -7.22
CA VAL A 94 -4.93 9.32 -7.46
C VAL A 94 -3.86 10.37 -7.23
N GLY A 95 -4.05 11.59 -7.74
CA GLY A 95 -3.13 12.71 -7.53
C GLY A 95 -2.99 13.10 -6.06
N ILE A 96 -4.10 13.25 -5.36
CA ILE A 96 -4.14 13.57 -3.92
C ILE A 96 -3.36 12.52 -3.12
N VAL A 97 -3.66 11.24 -3.32
CA VAL A 97 -3.01 10.13 -2.61
C VAL A 97 -1.51 10.08 -2.89
N SER A 98 -1.13 10.28 -4.15
CA SER A 98 0.28 10.27 -4.57
C SER A 98 1.11 11.39 -3.93
N HIS A 99 0.49 12.49 -3.51
CA HIS A 99 1.15 13.61 -2.82
C HIS A 99 0.96 13.58 -1.30
N THR A 100 0.17 12.64 -0.78
CA THR A 100 -0.10 12.48 0.65
C THR A 100 0.70 11.33 1.26
N CYS A 101 0.97 10.27 0.51
CA CYS A 101 1.61 9.05 1.00
C CYS A 101 3.12 9.06 0.77
N ALA A 102 3.86 8.63 1.78
CA ALA A 102 5.29 8.38 1.74
C ALA A 102 5.58 6.96 2.24
N TYR A 103 6.61 6.31 1.70
CA TYR A 103 6.94 4.92 1.97
C TYR A 103 8.30 4.77 2.61
N THR A 104 8.36 4.09 3.76
CA THR A 104 9.60 3.64 4.40
C THR A 104 9.73 2.13 4.27
N ASN A 105 10.77 1.67 3.59
CA ASN A 105 11.10 0.25 3.47
C ASN A 105 11.91 -0.22 4.66
N HIS A 106 11.53 -1.36 5.25
CA HIS A 106 12.27 -2.04 6.33
C HIS A 106 12.95 -3.33 5.86
N THR A 107 12.73 -3.74 4.62
CA THR A 107 13.18 -5.02 4.07
C THR A 107 14.47 -4.85 3.28
N ILE A 108 15.48 -5.67 3.55
CA ILE A 108 16.79 -5.61 2.89
C ILE A 108 16.83 -6.45 1.62
N LEU A 109 16.04 -7.53 1.54
CA LEU A 109 16.04 -8.47 0.42
C LEU A 109 14.80 -8.27 -0.46
N ALA A 110 15.00 -8.08 -1.78
CA ALA A 110 13.89 -7.90 -2.72
C ALA A 110 12.91 -9.10 -2.71
N GLU A 111 13.41 -10.32 -2.54
CA GLU A 111 12.59 -11.53 -2.49
C GLU A 111 11.67 -11.59 -1.27
N ALA A 112 11.98 -10.83 -0.22
CA ALA A 112 11.16 -10.75 0.99
C ALA A 112 10.12 -9.63 0.96
N LEU A 113 10.04 -8.84 -0.12
CA LEU A 113 9.01 -7.82 -0.31
C LEU A 113 7.63 -8.49 -0.43
N GLU A 114 6.66 -7.96 0.31
CA GLU A 114 5.33 -8.55 0.40
C GLU A 114 4.60 -8.55 -0.94
N THR A 115 4.13 -9.73 -1.32
CA THR A 115 3.22 -9.91 -2.47
C THR A 115 2.02 -10.75 -2.06
N TRP A 116 0.86 -10.45 -2.64
CA TRP A 116 -0.35 -11.22 -2.42
C TRP A 116 -0.91 -11.75 -3.75
N PRO A 117 -1.37 -13.01 -3.81
CA PRO A 117 -2.14 -13.46 -4.96
C PRO A 117 -3.36 -12.55 -5.17
N ALA A 118 -3.60 -12.09 -6.39
CA ALA A 118 -4.76 -11.26 -6.70
C ALA A 118 -6.08 -11.92 -6.26
N ALA A 119 -6.18 -13.25 -6.41
CA ALA A 119 -7.33 -14.02 -5.96
C ALA A 119 -7.61 -13.92 -4.45
N TYR A 120 -6.57 -13.73 -3.62
CA TYR A 120 -6.75 -13.54 -2.18
C TYR A 120 -7.30 -12.16 -1.87
N LEU A 121 -6.82 -11.13 -2.58
CA LEU A 121 -7.36 -9.78 -2.47
C LEU A 121 -8.79 -9.70 -3.00
N GLU A 122 -9.10 -10.40 -4.09
CA GLU A 122 -10.48 -10.51 -4.61
C GLU A 122 -11.43 -11.12 -3.59
N LYS A 123 -10.98 -12.07 -2.78
CA LYS A 123 -11.78 -12.67 -1.72
C LYS A 123 -11.92 -11.75 -0.50
N ALA A 124 -10.83 -11.17 -0.03
CA ALA A 124 -10.80 -10.42 1.23
C ALA A 124 -11.25 -8.96 1.07
N VAL A 125 -10.83 -8.30 -0.02
CA VAL A 125 -11.02 -6.86 -0.27
C VAL A 125 -11.44 -6.60 -1.72
N PRO A 126 -12.54 -7.22 -2.19
CA PRO A 126 -12.94 -7.15 -3.59
C PRO A 126 -13.16 -5.71 -4.09
N GLN A 127 -13.52 -4.79 -3.21
CA GLN A 127 -13.71 -3.38 -3.53
C GLN A 127 -12.42 -2.65 -3.89
N LEU A 128 -11.25 -3.15 -3.48
CA LEU A 128 -9.96 -2.55 -3.80
C LEU A 128 -9.35 -3.08 -5.11
N VAL A 129 -9.70 -4.27 -5.53
CA VAL A 129 -9.08 -4.94 -6.67
C VAL A 129 -9.25 -4.17 -7.98
N PRO A 130 -10.42 -3.65 -8.35
CA PRO A 130 -10.57 -2.82 -9.54
C PRO A 130 -9.67 -1.57 -9.51
N ILE A 131 -9.51 -0.97 -8.34
CA ILE A 131 -8.63 0.20 -8.16
C ILE A 131 -7.16 -0.20 -8.37
N ILE A 132 -6.72 -1.28 -7.74
CA ILE A 132 -5.34 -1.78 -7.90
C ILE A 132 -5.05 -2.12 -9.36
N ARG A 133 -5.97 -2.77 -10.06
CA ARG A 133 -5.82 -3.08 -11.49
C ARG A 133 -5.75 -1.84 -12.36
N GLU A 134 -6.52 -0.81 -12.06
CA GLU A 134 -6.45 0.47 -12.77
C GLU A 134 -5.11 1.19 -12.51
N LEU A 135 -4.62 1.16 -11.28
CA LEU A 135 -3.30 1.70 -10.94
C LEU A 135 -2.18 0.98 -11.70
N ASP A 136 -2.24 -0.36 -11.78
CA ASP A 136 -1.29 -1.17 -12.54
C ASP A 136 -1.38 -0.90 -14.06
N ARG A 137 -2.59 -0.76 -14.61
CA ARG A 137 -2.80 -0.40 -16.01
C ARG A 137 -2.10 0.92 -16.37
N ARG A 138 -2.20 1.93 -15.50
CA ARG A 138 -1.54 3.23 -15.69
C ARG A 138 -0.02 3.11 -15.64
N VAL A 139 0.51 2.25 -14.79
CA VAL A 139 1.95 1.95 -14.74
C VAL A 139 2.42 1.33 -16.06
N ARG A 140 1.68 0.34 -16.58
CA ARG A 140 2.00 -0.33 -17.85
C ARG A 140 1.95 0.60 -19.05
N GLU A 141 1.09 1.60 -19.04
CA GLU A 141 1.05 2.63 -20.10
C GLU A 141 2.28 3.55 -20.09
N ARG A 142 2.86 3.78 -18.90
CA ARG A 142 4.00 4.68 -18.72
C ARG A 142 5.35 3.99 -18.88
N PHE A 143 5.43 2.72 -18.53
CA PHE A 143 6.68 1.97 -18.47
C PHE A 143 6.54 0.62 -19.16
N ALA A 144 7.49 0.30 -20.06
CA ALA A 144 7.58 -1.01 -20.71
C ALA A 144 8.33 -2.06 -19.87
N ASP A 145 8.89 -1.68 -18.73
CA ASP A 145 9.66 -2.53 -17.84
C ASP A 145 8.75 -3.31 -16.89
N GLU A 146 8.60 -4.61 -17.10
CA GLU A 146 7.76 -5.49 -16.29
C GLU A 146 8.22 -5.56 -14.83
N SER A 147 9.49 -5.30 -14.55
CA SER A 147 10.03 -5.36 -13.19
C SER A 147 9.46 -4.29 -12.25
N VAL A 148 8.79 -3.26 -12.80
CA VAL A 148 8.15 -2.21 -12.00
C VAL A 148 6.62 -2.34 -11.96
N TYR A 149 6.02 -3.35 -12.59
CA TYR A 149 4.58 -3.54 -12.57
C TYR A 149 4.06 -3.88 -11.18
N ILE A 150 2.87 -3.40 -10.86
CA ILE A 150 2.21 -3.70 -9.58
C ILE A 150 1.75 -5.15 -9.55
N ILE A 151 1.15 -5.63 -10.65
CA ILE A 151 0.69 -7.01 -10.79
C ILE A 151 1.62 -7.72 -11.78
N ASP A 152 2.25 -8.81 -11.35
CA ASP A 152 3.16 -9.57 -12.18
C ASP A 152 2.45 -10.61 -13.06
N SER A 153 3.22 -11.35 -13.87
CA SER A 153 2.70 -12.38 -14.77
C SER A 153 2.05 -13.57 -14.04
N ASP A 154 2.36 -13.77 -12.76
CA ASP A 154 1.78 -14.81 -11.91
C ASP A 154 0.54 -14.31 -11.15
N GLU A 155 -0.01 -13.16 -11.53
CA GLU A 155 -1.14 -12.53 -10.85
C GLU A 155 -0.87 -12.27 -9.36
N ARG A 156 0.35 -11.89 -9.01
CA ARG A 156 0.72 -11.45 -7.67
C ARG A 156 0.83 -9.92 -7.61
N VAL A 157 0.24 -9.35 -6.59
CA VAL A 157 0.26 -7.90 -6.33
C VAL A 157 1.46 -7.56 -5.47
N HIS A 158 2.38 -6.76 -6.01
CA HIS A 158 3.56 -6.26 -5.34
C HIS A 158 3.22 -4.98 -4.56
N MET A 159 3.09 -5.10 -3.25
CA MET A 159 2.63 -4.00 -2.39
C MET A 159 3.62 -2.82 -2.39
N ALA A 160 4.93 -3.09 -2.31
CA ALA A 160 5.94 -2.03 -2.38
C ALA A 160 5.94 -1.28 -3.72
N HIS A 161 5.68 -1.96 -4.83
CA HIS A 161 5.60 -1.32 -6.14
C HIS A 161 4.48 -0.28 -6.19
N MET A 162 3.33 -0.59 -5.61
CA MET A 162 2.22 0.35 -5.49
C MET A 162 2.59 1.57 -4.64
N ASP A 163 3.26 1.35 -3.50
CA ASP A 163 3.73 2.43 -2.63
C ASP A 163 4.69 3.38 -3.32
N ILE A 164 5.61 2.84 -4.12
CA ILE A 164 6.62 3.63 -4.83
C ILE A 164 6.00 4.43 -5.98
N HIS A 165 5.13 3.82 -6.77
CA HIS A 165 4.48 4.53 -7.88
C HIS A 165 3.58 5.65 -7.39
N TYR A 166 2.82 5.42 -6.32
CA TYR A 166 1.75 6.30 -5.84
C TYR A 166 2.05 6.95 -4.47
N GLY A 167 3.31 7.03 -4.10
CA GLY A 167 3.82 7.84 -3.01
C GLY A 167 4.76 8.93 -3.52
N PHE A 168 5.00 9.98 -2.74
CA PHE A 168 5.89 11.07 -3.12
C PHE A 168 7.33 10.89 -2.63
N SER A 169 7.57 9.97 -1.68
CA SER A 169 8.87 9.79 -1.04
C SER A 169 9.10 8.33 -0.67
N VAL A 170 10.33 7.86 -0.88
CA VAL A 170 10.78 6.51 -0.55
C VAL A 170 12.09 6.62 0.23
N ASN A 171 12.16 5.98 1.40
CA ASN A 171 13.40 5.88 2.17
C ASN A 171 13.56 4.50 2.80
N GLY A 172 14.80 4.15 3.13
CA GLY A 172 15.10 3.05 4.03
C GLY A 172 15.22 3.55 5.48
N VAL A 173 15.45 2.62 6.42
CA VAL A 173 15.51 2.93 7.87
C VAL A 173 16.84 3.57 8.30
N ALA A 174 17.85 3.58 7.43
CA ALA A 174 19.14 4.22 7.66
C ALA A 174 19.78 4.61 6.33
N TYR A 175 20.80 5.48 6.36
CA TYR A 175 21.50 5.90 5.15
C TYR A 175 22.01 4.72 4.31
N LEU A 176 22.72 3.79 4.94
CA LEU A 176 23.26 2.60 4.25
C LEU A 176 22.15 1.77 3.62
N HIS A 177 21.03 1.59 4.33
CA HIS A 177 19.87 0.85 3.81
C HIS A 177 19.28 1.57 2.60
N THR A 178 19.12 2.89 2.65
CA THR A 178 18.61 3.68 1.51
C THR A 178 19.55 3.56 0.30
N GLU A 179 20.86 3.57 0.50
CA GLU A 179 21.81 3.36 -0.59
C GLU A 179 21.75 1.94 -1.19
N ILE A 180 21.50 0.91 -0.37
CA ILE A 180 21.29 -0.45 -0.85
C ILE A 180 20.01 -0.52 -1.70
N LEU A 181 18.92 0.10 -1.25
CA LEU A 181 17.68 0.17 -2.02
C LEU A 181 17.89 0.83 -3.39
N LYS A 182 18.56 1.98 -3.43
CA LYS A 182 18.86 2.72 -4.65
C LYS A 182 19.74 1.95 -5.64
N ASN A 183 20.77 1.30 -5.13
CA ASN A 183 21.82 0.72 -5.97
C ASN A 183 21.61 -0.77 -6.29
N LYS A 184 20.73 -1.46 -5.55
CA LYS A 184 20.47 -2.91 -5.69
C LYS A 184 18.98 -3.21 -5.76
N GLU A 185 18.31 -3.26 -4.61
CA GLU A 185 17.00 -3.89 -4.44
C GLU A 185 15.87 -3.18 -5.20
N LEU A 186 15.89 -1.84 -5.27
CA LEU A 186 14.92 -1.02 -5.96
C LEU A 186 15.57 -0.13 -7.04
N ASN A 187 16.70 -0.57 -7.59
CA ASN A 187 17.44 0.19 -8.60
C ASN A 187 16.59 0.50 -9.85
N ASN A 188 15.76 -0.42 -10.27
CA ASN A 188 14.80 -0.22 -11.35
C ASN A 188 13.85 0.96 -11.08
N PHE A 189 13.37 1.08 -9.84
CA PHE A 189 12.55 2.22 -9.41
C PHE A 189 13.36 3.50 -9.25
N TYR A 190 14.58 3.41 -8.72
CA TYR A 190 15.45 4.58 -8.60
C TYR A 190 15.78 5.21 -9.95
N LYS A 191 15.92 4.40 -11.00
CA LYS A 191 16.15 4.89 -12.37
C LYS A 191 14.98 5.70 -12.92
N ILE A 192 13.75 5.36 -12.57
CA ILE A 192 12.54 6.06 -13.07
C ILE A 192 12.06 7.17 -12.14
N TYR A 193 12.38 7.10 -10.85
CA TYR A 193 11.97 8.07 -9.83
C TYR A 193 13.14 8.50 -8.92
N PRO A 194 14.25 9.02 -9.45
CA PRO A 194 15.42 9.35 -8.62
C PRO A 194 15.09 10.36 -7.52
N ASP A 195 14.19 11.30 -7.78
CA ASP A 195 13.82 12.35 -6.84
C ASP A 195 12.95 11.89 -5.66
N LYS A 196 12.33 10.70 -5.78
CA LYS A 196 11.55 10.14 -4.66
C LYS A 196 12.43 9.55 -3.57
N PHE A 197 13.62 9.05 -3.91
CA PHE A 197 14.50 8.34 -2.99
C PHE A 197 15.33 9.32 -2.16
N ASN A 198 15.16 9.28 -0.86
CA ASN A 198 15.89 10.12 0.07
C ASN A 198 16.17 9.36 1.38
N ASN A 199 17.03 9.93 2.21
CA ASN A 199 17.28 9.46 3.56
C ASN A 199 16.74 10.51 4.54
N LYS A 200 15.91 10.09 5.46
CA LYS A 200 15.34 10.93 6.53
C LYS A 200 16.09 10.71 7.84
#